data_9b64f4905269884b8877142d0b8eb4f3
#
_entry.id   9b64f4905269884b8877142d0b8eb4f3
#
_cell.length_a   1.000
_cell.length_b   1.000
_cell.length_c   1.000
_cell.angle_alpha   90.00
_cell.angle_beta   90.00
_cell.angle_gamma   90.00
#
_symmetry.space_group_name_H-M   'P 1'
#
loop_
_entity.id
_entity.type
_entity.pdbx_description
1 polymer ?
#
loop_
_entity_poly.entity_id
_entity_poly.type
_entity_poly.pdbx_seq_one_letter_code
_entity_poly.pdbx_strand_id
1 'polypeptide(L)'
;MAIRNRNTLIEGFSKGQRPSADDFKNLIDSTVNILDDGFSKDAQSGIKLAPISEQEGTVMTFLQNMTDDIGGRWEFDVLNNDLKISHVNDNGKGQLILLKQNGEIEIGKEGSDVNVRGTLHSEQRSGKKVLKKITAHGKWQDLTDFLEGIHALEVICVMGKRNTGKHAVLVAHATHCFGAKPRIRKIRSHFGVFGNKILIRWVKSKHERACKLQVRTRFMLGGDISIQGSITSLWDNPLMENF
;
A
#
# COMPACT_ATOMS: atom_id res chain seq x y z
N MET A 1 9.38 -36.93 11.87
CA MET A 1 10.60 -36.85 11.02
C MET A 1 11.78 -36.53 11.93
N ALA A 2 12.81 -37.36 11.91
CA ALA A 2 14.03 -37.07 12.70
C ALA A 2 15.10 -36.50 11.78
N ILE A 3 15.06 -35.19 11.56
CA ILE A 3 16.14 -34.47 10.86
C ILE A 3 17.42 -34.66 11.65
N ARG A 4 18.49 -35.14 11.01
CA ARG A 4 19.78 -35.41 11.60
C ARG A 4 20.81 -34.40 11.14
N ASN A 5 21.71 -33.98 12.06
CA ASN A 5 22.83 -33.12 11.70
C ASN A 5 23.88 -33.92 10.90
N ARG A 6 24.77 -33.20 10.21
CA ARG A 6 25.79 -33.83 9.35
C ARG A 6 26.70 -34.82 10.07
N ASN A 7 27.08 -34.53 11.31
CA ASN A 7 27.97 -35.39 12.07
C ASN A 7 27.33 -36.75 12.38
N THR A 8 26.07 -36.74 12.80
CA THR A 8 25.31 -37.99 13.04
C THR A 8 25.15 -38.80 11.76
N LEU A 9 24.90 -38.15 10.60
CA LEU A 9 24.83 -38.88 9.33
C LEU A 9 26.17 -39.46 8.92
N ILE A 10 27.27 -38.71 9.05
CA ILE A 10 28.63 -39.17 8.76
C ILE A 10 28.98 -40.39 9.63
N GLU A 11 28.66 -40.38 10.91
CA GLU A 11 28.91 -41.50 11.83
C GLU A 11 28.15 -42.74 11.36
N GLY A 12 26.87 -42.65 10.98
CA GLY A 12 26.06 -43.79 10.50
C GLY A 12 26.56 -44.41 9.18
N PHE A 13 27.25 -43.60 8.33
CA PHE A 13 27.78 -44.04 7.05
C PHE A 13 29.31 -44.21 7.04
N SER A 14 29.98 -44.19 8.19
CA SER A 14 31.41 -44.32 8.28
C SER A 14 31.93 -45.76 7.96
N LYS A 15 33.23 -45.89 7.66
CA LYS A 15 33.84 -47.16 7.29
C LYS A 15 33.65 -48.22 8.39
N GLY A 16 33.07 -49.35 8.02
CA GLY A 16 32.79 -50.47 8.92
C GLY A 16 31.39 -50.47 9.52
N GLN A 17 30.61 -49.45 9.29
CA GLN A 17 29.19 -49.42 9.67
C GLN A 17 28.34 -50.15 8.61
N ARG A 18 27.19 -50.67 9.02
CA ARG A 18 26.13 -51.17 8.12
C ARG A 18 24.90 -50.29 8.27
N PRO A 19 24.70 -49.29 7.41
CA PRO A 19 23.56 -48.40 7.49
C PRO A 19 22.24 -49.21 7.41
N SER A 20 21.32 -48.90 8.29
CA SER A 20 19.98 -49.48 8.32
C SER A 20 19.05 -48.76 7.34
N ALA A 21 17.84 -49.31 7.13
CA ALA A 21 16.81 -48.60 6.35
C ALA A 21 16.45 -47.25 6.98
N ASP A 22 16.52 -47.11 8.31
CA ASP A 22 16.26 -45.89 9.02
C ASP A 22 17.38 -44.84 8.80
N ASP A 23 18.65 -45.26 8.64
CA ASP A 23 19.76 -44.37 8.34
C ASP A 23 19.63 -43.78 6.92
N PHE A 24 19.21 -44.61 5.94
CA PHE A 24 18.89 -44.13 4.60
C PHE A 24 17.69 -43.15 4.59
N LYS A 25 16.63 -43.49 5.34
CA LYS A 25 15.50 -42.61 5.49
C LYS A 25 15.89 -41.27 6.12
N ASN A 26 16.66 -41.29 7.21
CA ASN A 26 17.17 -40.07 7.85
C ASN A 26 18.05 -39.24 6.90
N LEU A 27 18.83 -39.89 6.04
CA LEU A 27 19.63 -39.19 5.02
C LEU A 27 18.73 -38.49 4.00
N ILE A 28 17.71 -39.20 3.48
CA ILE A 28 16.76 -38.63 2.53
C ILE A 28 15.99 -37.45 3.18
N ASP A 29 15.47 -37.64 4.38
CA ASP A 29 14.72 -36.61 5.12
C ASP A 29 15.57 -35.40 5.50
N SER A 30 16.91 -35.52 5.48
CA SER A 30 17.87 -34.44 5.77
C SER A 30 18.44 -33.76 4.52
N THR A 31 18.00 -34.16 3.33
CA THR A 31 18.36 -33.54 2.05
C THR A 31 17.20 -32.78 1.44
N VAL A 32 17.47 -31.79 0.61
CA VAL A 32 16.44 -31.06 -0.13
C VAL A 32 15.96 -31.90 -1.33
N ASN A 33 14.66 -32.12 -1.41
CA ASN A 33 13.99 -32.73 -2.55
C ASN A 33 13.35 -31.68 -3.45
N ILE A 34 13.67 -31.69 -4.75
CA ILE A 34 13.18 -30.69 -5.70
C ILE A 34 11.67 -30.68 -5.83
N LEU A 35 11.03 -31.88 -5.78
CA LEU A 35 9.58 -31.99 -5.95
C LEU A 35 8.82 -31.72 -4.66
N ASP A 36 9.32 -32.22 -3.52
CA ASP A 36 8.60 -32.15 -2.26
C ASP A 36 8.81 -30.81 -1.53
N ASP A 37 9.98 -30.17 -1.69
CA ASP A 37 10.35 -28.97 -0.95
C ASP A 37 10.16 -27.67 -1.74
N GLY A 38 9.68 -27.75 -3.00
CA GLY A 38 9.46 -26.55 -3.84
C GLY A 38 10.74 -25.76 -4.14
N PHE A 39 11.91 -26.42 -4.11
CA PHE A 39 13.21 -25.83 -4.31
C PHE A 39 13.94 -26.45 -5.50
N SER A 40 14.38 -25.64 -6.46
CA SER A 40 15.22 -26.11 -7.55
C SER A 40 16.28 -25.06 -7.94
N LYS A 41 17.31 -25.50 -8.66
CA LYS A 41 18.34 -24.64 -9.19
C LYS A 41 18.74 -25.10 -10.60
N ASP A 42 18.78 -24.16 -11.54
CA ASP A 42 19.35 -24.39 -12.88
C ASP A 42 20.24 -23.23 -13.33
N ALA A 43 20.98 -23.45 -14.43
CA ALA A 43 21.94 -22.46 -14.93
C ALA A 43 21.27 -21.23 -15.57
N GLN A 44 20.03 -21.34 -16.03
CA GLN A 44 19.34 -20.25 -16.74
C GLN A 44 18.51 -19.39 -15.78
N SER A 45 17.83 -20.00 -14.81
CA SER A 45 16.88 -19.34 -13.92
C SER A 45 17.43 -19.12 -12.50
N GLY A 46 18.60 -19.69 -12.18
CA GLY A 46 19.15 -19.64 -10.83
C GLY A 46 18.36 -20.51 -9.84
N ILE A 47 18.11 -19.97 -8.65
CA ILE A 47 17.30 -20.64 -7.62
C ILE A 47 15.82 -20.33 -7.89
N LYS A 48 15.02 -21.40 -7.94
CA LYS A 48 13.56 -21.33 -8.04
C LYS A 48 12.98 -21.78 -6.72
N LEU A 49 12.07 -20.98 -6.18
CA LEU A 49 11.30 -21.28 -4.98
C LEU A 49 9.82 -21.24 -5.33
N ALA A 50 9.08 -22.26 -4.95
CA ALA A 50 7.64 -22.32 -5.11
C ALA A 50 6.99 -22.69 -3.78
N PRO A 51 5.79 -22.16 -3.47
CA PRO A 51 5.05 -22.64 -2.31
C PRO A 51 4.68 -24.12 -2.51
N ILE A 52 4.68 -24.88 -1.44
CA ILE A 52 4.30 -26.31 -1.45
C ILE A 52 2.82 -26.47 -1.78
N SER A 53 1.97 -25.49 -1.44
CA SER A 53 0.57 -25.43 -1.89
C SER A 53 0.49 -24.83 -3.28
N GLU A 54 -0.31 -25.39 -4.17
CA GLU A 54 -0.30 -25.16 -5.62
C GLU A 54 -0.49 -23.71 -6.10
N GLN A 55 -0.94 -22.76 -5.27
CA GLN A 55 -1.24 -21.39 -5.73
C GLN A 55 -0.74 -20.27 -4.83
N GLU A 56 -0.55 -20.50 -3.55
CA GLU A 56 -0.19 -19.45 -2.61
C GLU A 56 0.50 -20.01 -1.36
N GLY A 57 1.44 -19.28 -0.83
CA GLY A 57 2.12 -19.65 0.40
C GLY A 57 3.45 -18.92 0.59
N THR A 58 4.04 -19.19 1.74
CA THR A 58 5.37 -18.71 2.07
C THR A 58 6.42 -19.52 1.30
N VAL A 59 7.28 -18.84 0.56
CA VAL A 59 8.39 -19.46 -0.18
C VAL A 59 9.72 -19.34 0.56
N MET A 60 9.84 -18.34 1.43
CA MET A 60 11.06 -18.12 2.21
C MET A 60 10.75 -17.44 3.53
N THR A 61 11.35 -17.94 4.60
CA THR A 61 11.26 -17.33 5.94
C THR A 61 12.67 -17.04 6.47
N PHE A 62 12.88 -15.82 6.94
CA PHE A 62 14.11 -15.42 7.62
C PHE A 62 13.86 -15.38 9.12
N LEU A 63 14.58 -16.20 9.84
CA LEU A 63 14.55 -16.32 11.29
C LEU A 63 15.86 -15.80 11.88
N GLN A 64 15.80 -15.17 13.04
CA GLN A 64 17.01 -14.79 13.77
C GLN A 64 17.71 -16.03 14.33
N ASN A 65 16.92 -17.02 14.76
CA ASN A 65 17.42 -18.28 15.31
C ASN A 65 16.50 -19.42 14.85
N MET A 66 17.08 -20.54 14.41
CA MET A 66 16.32 -21.71 13.93
C MET A 66 15.58 -22.45 15.05
N THR A 67 15.91 -22.21 16.31
CA THR A 67 15.29 -22.88 17.46
C THR A 67 14.17 -22.09 18.13
N ASP A 68 14.04 -20.80 17.82
CA ASP A 68 13.06 -19.91 18.47
C ASP A 68 12.04 -19.40 17.43
N ASP A 69 10.85 -19.97 17.47
CA ASP A 69 9.67 -19.39 16.80
C ASP A 69 9.11 -18.15 17.55
N ILE A 70 9.74 -17.82 18.71
CA ILE A 70 9.36 -16.75 19.62
C ILE A 70 10.18 -15.51 19.26
N GLY A 71 9.82 -14.86 18.21
CA GLY A 71 10.49 -13.63 17.78
C GLY A 71 9.99 -13.22 16.41
N GLY A 72 10.16 -11.97 16.06
CA GLY A 72 9.78 -11.49 14.74
C GLY A 72 10.50 -12.27 13.64
N ARG A 73 9.76 -12.66 12.61
CA ARG A 73 10.30 -13.28 11.39
C ARG A 73 9.87 -12.53 10.15
N TRP A 74 10.68 -12.62 9.11
CA TRP A 74 10.35 -12.06 7.81
C TRP A 74 9.90 -13.17 6.88
N GLU A 75 8.83 -12.94 6.17
CA GLU A 75 8.26 -13.92 5.24
C GLU A 75 8.13 -13.33 3.84
N PHE A 76 8.50 -14.12 2.86
CA PHE A 76 8.28 -13.89 1.44
C PHE A 76 7.18 -14.85 0.98
N ASP A 77 6.04 -14.29 0.61
CA ASP A 77 4.88 -15.05 0.16
C ASP A 77 4.64 -14.81 -1.33
N VAL A 78 4.19 -15.84 -2.02
CA VAL A 78 3.61 -15.72 -3.35
C VAL A 78 2.11 -15.93 -3.23
N LEU A 79 1.33 -14.98 -3.74
CA LEU A 79 -0.14 -15.00 -3.72
C LEU A 79 -0.65 -14.49 -5.08
N ASN A 80 -1.33 -15.32 -5.86
CA ASN A 80 -1.86 -14.96 -7.18
C ASN A 80 -0.83 -14.29 -8.12
N ASN A 81 0.42 -14.78 -8.12
CA ASN A 81 1.58 -14.23 -8.82
C ASN A 81 2.08 -12.85 -8.33
N ASP A 82 1.55 -12.36 -7.24
CA ASP A 82 2.11 -11.21 -6.53
C ASP A 82 3.15 -11.70 -5.51
N LEU A 83 4.25 -10.93 -5.33
CA LEU A 83 5.25 -11.21 -4.30
C LEU A 83 5.05 -10.26 -3.12
N LYS A 84 4.84 -10.82 -1.95
CA LYS A 84 4.61 -10.10 -0.71
C LYS A 84 5.74 -10.31 0.28
N ILE A 85 6.24 -9.22 0.86
CA ILE A 85 7.21 -9.25 1.96
C ILE A 85 6.51 -8.78 3.22
N SER A 86 6.52 -9.61 4.25
CA SER A 86 5.82 -9.39 5.51
C SER A 86 6.75 -9.55 6.71
N HIS A 87 6.46 -8.82 7.78
CA HIS A 87 7.02 -9.07 9.09
C HIS A 87 5.93 -9.71 9.97
N VAL A 88 6.26 -10.81 10.61
CA VAL A 88 5.38 -11.53 11.54
C VAL A 88 5.93 -11.37 12.94
N ASN A 89 5.09 -10.97 13.87
CA ASN A 89 5.40 -10.87 15.29
C ASN A 89 4.16 -11.27 16.11
N ASP A 90 4.23 -11.13 17.43
CA ASP A 90 3.14 -11.48 18.37
C ASP A 90 1.83 -10.73 18.09
N ASN A 91 1.88 -9.57 17.42
CA ASN A 91 0.72 -8.77 17.02
C ASN A 91 0.15 -9.20 15.65
N GLY A 92 0.73 -10.23 15.03
CA GLY A 92 0.31 -10.77 13.75
C GLY A 92 1.22 -10.45 12.56
N LYS A 93 0.73 -10.76 11.36
CA LYS A 93 1.48 -10.58 10.11
C LYS A 93 1.20 -9.19 9.51
N GLY A 94 2.24 -8.38 9.39
CA GLY A 94 2.19 -7.05 8.77
C GLY A 94 2.83 -7.04 7.39
N GLN A 95 2.06 -6.72 6.33
CA GLN A 95 2.61 -6.50 4.99
C GLN A 95 3.46 -5.23 4.96
N LEU A 96 4.63 -5.28 4.36
CA LEU A 96 5.53 -4.13 4.21
C LEU A 96 5.79 -3.76 2.75
N ILE A 97 5.93 -4.75 1.87
CA ILE A 97 6.09 -4.54 0.44
C ILE A 97 5.21 -5.54 -0.29
N LEU A 98 4.50 -5.07 -1.31
CA LEU A 98 3.76 -5.91 -2.24
C LEU A 98 4.16 -5.55 -3.66
N LEU A 99 4.72 -6.50 -4.39
CA LEU A 99 5.04 -6.39 -5.82
C LEU A 99 3.93 -7.10 -6.60
N LYS A 100 3.10 -6.33 -7.29
CA LYS A 100 1.98 -6.88 -8.04
C LYS A 100 2.38 -7.28 -9.46
N GLN A 101 1.73 -8.29 -9.99
CA GLN A 101 1.93 -8.77 -11.36
C GLN A 101 1.73 -7.66 -12.42
N ASN A 102 0.89 -6.67 -12.15
CA ASN A 102 0.65 -5.53 -13.05
C ASN A 102 1.77 -4.46 -13.01
N GLY A 103 2.84 -4.68 -12.24
CA GLY A 103 3.95 -3.74 -12.06
C GLY A 103 3.74 -2.68 -10.99
N GLU A 104 2.61 -2.66 -10.28
CA GLU A 104 2.43 -1.80 -9.11
C GLU A 104 3.27 -2.29 -7.94
N ILE A 105 3.83 -1.34 -7.19
CA ILE A 105 4.55 -1.60 -5.93
C ILE A 105 3.84 -0.84 -4.81
N GLU A 106 3.42 -1.57 -3.79
CA GLU A 106 2.90 -0.97 -2.56
C GLU A 106 3.94 -1.08 -1.46
N ILE A 107 4.22 0.02 -0.74
CA ILE A 107 5.18 0.07 0.36
C ILE A 107 4.48 0.57 1.61
N GLY A 108 4.63 -0.14 2.71
CA GLY A 108 3.99 0.15 3.98
C GLY A 108 2.58 -0.43 4.09
N LYS A 109 1.97 -0.22 5.22
CA LYS A 109 0.55 -0.54 5.50
C LYS A 109 -0.18 0.73 5.91
N GLU A 110 -1.51 0.71 5.89
CA GLU A 110 -2.31 1.84 6.40
C GLU A 110 -1.93 2.16 7.85
N GLY A 111 -1.62 3.44 8.11
CA GLY A 111 -1.20 3.92 9.43
C GLY A 111 0.29 3.70 9.78
N SER A 112 1.12 3.22 8.83
CA SER A 112 2.57 3.14 9.04
C SER A 112 3.33 4.23 8.29
N ASP A 113 4.49 4.61 8.84
CA ASP A 113 5.38 5.57 8.21
C ASP A 113 6.37 4.89 7.27
N VAL A 114 6.68 5.55 6.17
CA VAL A 114 7.78 5.21 5.27
C VAL A 114 8.84 6.30 5.34
N ASN A 115 9.97 6.02 5.96
CA ASN A 115 11.06 6.97 6.14
C ASN A 115 12.07 6.86 4.98
N VAL A 116 12.14 7.89 4.16
CA VAL A 116 13.14 8.02 3.08
C VAL A 116 14.25 8.95 3.56
N ARG A 117 15.44 8.41 3.88
CA ARG A 117 16.58 9.20 4.39
C ARG A 117 17.36 9.95 3.30
N GLY A 118 17.06 9.73 2.04
CA GLY A 118 17.65 10.39 0.89
C GLY A 118 16.65 11.24 0.15
N THR A 119 16.97 11.57 -1.10
CA THR A 119 16.05 12.30 -1.98
C THR A 119 15.13 11.32 -2.70
N LEU A 120 13.82 11.60 -2.64
CA LEU A 120 12.84 10.84 -3.41
C LEU A 120 12.63 11.52 -4.78
N HIS A 121 13.00 10.84 -5.85
CA HIS A 121 12.72 11.26 -7.22
C HIS A 121 11.45 10.57 -7.72
N SER A 122 10.47 11.34 -8.16
CA SER A 122 9.24 10.81 -8.77
C SER A 122 8.80 11.73 -9.91
N GLU A 123 8.37 11.14 -11.02
CA GLU A 123 7.82 11.92 -12.16
C GLU A 123 6.47 12.55 -11.80
N GLN A 124 5.67 11.85 -11.01
CA GLN A 124 4.34 12.32 -10.58
C GLN A 124 4.10 11.97 -9.12
N ARG A 125 3.35 12.85 -8.46
CA ARG A 125 2.84 12.61 -7.11
C ARG A 125 1.34 12.86 -7.08
N SER A 126 0.57 11.90 -6.57
CA SER A 126 -0.86 12.08 -6.31
C SER A 126 -1.20 11.61 -4.90
N GLY A 127 -2.18 12.25 -4.27
CA GLY A 127 -2.75 11.78 -3.02
C GLY A 127 -3.79 10.67 -3.22
N LYS A 128 -4.42 10.27 -2.14
CA LYS A 128 -5.52 9.28 -2.15
C LYS A 128 -6.65 9.78 -3.08
N LYS A 129 -7.02 8.97 -4.07
CA LYS A 129 -8.11 9.31 -4.98
C LYS A 129 -9.44 9.34 -4.24
N VAL A 130 -10.25 10.36 -4.51
CA VAL A 130 -11.62 10.43 -4.01
C VAL A 130 -12.47 9.46 -4.85
N LEU A 131 -12.91 8.38 -4.25
CA LEU A 131 -13.67 7.32 -4.93
C LEU A 131 -15.10 7.73 -5.27
N LYS A 132 -15.64 8.73 -4.57
CA LYS A 132 -17.00 9.24 -4.80
C LYS A 132 -17.08 9.94 -6.15
N LYS A 133 -18.03 9.53 -6.99
CA LYS A 133 -18.30 10.20 -8.26
C LYS A 133 -18.89 11.59 -8.01
N ILE A 134 -18.16 12.64 -8.38
CA ILE A 134 -18.57 14.03 -8.29
C ILE A 134 -18.96 14.51 -9.66
N THR A 135 -20.23 14.87 -9.84
CA THR A 135 -20.75 15.29 -11.15
C THR A 135 -20.61 16.79 -11.37
N ALA A 136 -20.41 17.21 -12.63
CA ALA A 136 -20.24 18.63 -13.01
C ALA A 136 -21.58 19.37 -13.17
N HIS A 137 -22.52 19.23 -12.22
CA HIS A 137 -23.87 19.78 -12.31
C HIS A 137 -24.07 21.15 -11.61
N GLY A 138 -22.97 21.78 -11.16
CA GLY A 138 -23.03 23.12 -10.54
C GLY A 138 -23.46 23.15 -9.08
N LYS A 139 -23.89 22.04 -8.49
CA LYS A 139 -24.25 21.97 -7.07
C LYS A 139 -23.07 21.52 -6.22
N TRP A 140 -23.01 21.99 -4.98
CA TRP A 140 -21.98 21.60 -4.02
C TRP A 140 -22.11 20.12 -3.66
N GLN A 141 -20.99 19.41 -3.68
CA GLN A 141 -20.88 17.99 -3.32
C GLN A 141 -19.69 17.81 -2.37
N ASP A 142 -19.83 16.87 -1.44
CA ASP A 142 -18.81 16.60 -0.44
C ASP A 142 -17.60 15.92 -1.10
N LEU A 143 -16.43 16.45 -0.83
CA LEU A 143 -15.13 15.91 -1.22
C LEU A 143 -14.52 15.07 -0.09
N THR A 144 -14.78 15.48 1.17
CA THR A 144 -14.41 14.76 2.39
C THR A 144 -15.63 14.60 3.29
N ASP A 145 -15.54 13.70 4.25
CA ASP A 145 -16.38 13.71 5.43
C ASP A 145 -15.98 14.87 6.35
N PHE A 146 -16.67 15.05 7.48
CA PHE A 146 -16.26 16.03 8.48
C PHE A 146 -14.96 15.61 9.13
N LEU A 147 -13.99 16.52 9.10
CA LEU A 147 -12.66 16.37 9.67
C LEU A 147 -12.60 17.16 10.98
N GLU A 148 -12.29 16.47 12.06
CA GLU A 148 -12.16 17.03 13.39
C GLU A 148 -10.66 17.21 13.73
N GLY A 149 -10.32 18.26 14.49
CA GLY A 149 -8.92 18.50 14.87
C GLY A 149 -8.19 19.52 13.98
N ILE A 150 -6.92 19.28 13.74
CA ILE A 150 -6.04 20.15 12.93
C ILE A 150 -5.69 19.43 11.63
N HIS A 151 -6.03 20.05 10.50
CA HIS A 151 -5.77 19.46 9.20
C HIS A 151 -5.12 20.46 8.24
N ALA A 152 -4.14 19.96 7.49
CA ALA A 152 -3.55 20.63 6.34
C ALA A 152 -3.57 19.67 5.16
N LEU A 153 -4.32 20.00 4.11
CA LEU A 153 -4.58 19.14 2.97
C LEU A 153 -4.10 19.79 1.67
N GLU A 154 -3.47 19.02 0.81
CA GLU A 154 -3.29 19.34 -0.60
C GLU A 154 -4.39 18.65 -1.41
N VAL A 155 -5.13 19.41 -2.17
CA VAL A 155 -6.29 18.93 -2.94
C VAL A 155 -6.07 19.24 -4.40
N ILE A 156 -6.16 18.23 -5.24
CA ILE A 156 -6.13 18.36 -6.69
C ILE A 156 -7.48 17.90 -7.24
N CYS A 157 -8.15 18.77 -8.00
CA CYS A 157 -9.39 18.42 -8.68
C CYS A 157 -9.25 18.70 -10.18
N VAL A 158 -9.60 17.72 -10.98
CA VAL A 158 -9.54 17.81 -12.44
C VAL A 158 -10.89 17.43 -13.02
N MET A 159 -11.29 18.12 -14.07
CA MET A 159 -12.42 17.71 -14.90
C MET A 159 -12.08 17.88 -16.36
N GLY A 160 -12.65 17.03 -17.21
CA GLY A 160 -12.48 17.15 -18.64
C GLY A 160 -13.31 16.15 -19.41
N LYS A 161 -13.69 16.53 -20.63
CA LYS A 161 -14.26 15.63 -21.62
C LYS A 161 -13.66 15.96 -22.98
N ARG A 162 -13.10 14.94 -23.63
CA ARG A 162 -12.45 15.08 -24.96
C ARG A 162 -13.40 15.73 -25.95
N ASN A 163 -12.88 16.63 -26.78
CA ASN A 163 -13.58 17.35 -27.86
C ASN A 163 -14.76 18.24 -27.40
N THR A 164 -14.83 18.65 -26.13
CA THR A 164 -15.92 19.50 -25.62
C THR A 164 -15.47 20.90 -25.20
N GLY A 165 -14.16 21.14 -25.13
CA GLY A 165 -13.62 22.38 -24.54
C GLY A 165 -13.91 22.56 -23.04
N LYS A 166 -14.46 21.53 -22.38
CA LYS A 166 -14.84 21.56 -20.96
C LYS A 166 -13.75 20.94 -20.10
N HIS A 167 -12.68 21.71 -19.86
CA HIS A 167 -11.53 21.26 -19.09
C HIS A 167 -11.20 22.24 -17.98
N ALA A 168 -10.88 21.75 -16.81
CA ALA A 168 -10.36 22.56 -15.71
C ALA A 168 -9.51 21.75 -14.74
N VAL A 169 -8.57 22.42 -14.10
CA VAL A 169 -7.78 21.93 -12.98
C VAL A 169 -7.82 22.93 -11.84
N LEU A 170 -7.88 22.41 -10.63
CA LEU A 170 -7.77 23.14 -9.38
C LEU A 170 -6.71 22.44 -8.53
N VAL A 171 -5.74 23.20 -8.04
CA VAL A 171 -4.83 22.81 -6.97
C VAL A 171 -5.12 23.72 -5.77
N ALA A 172 -5.30 23.14 -4.60
CA ALA A 172 -5.62 23.91 -3.41
C ALA A 172 -4.90 23.35 -2.17
N HIS A 173 -4.42 24.27 -1.33
CA HIS A 173 -4.00 23.97 0.03
C HIS A 173 -5.12 24.43 0.97
N ALA A 174 -5.68 23.49 1.71
CA ALA A 174 -6.83 23.71 2.57
C ALA A 174 -6.47 23.40 4.02
N THR A 175 -6.64 24.36 4.91
CA THR A 175 -6.28 24.22 6.33
C THR A 175 -7.44 24.59 7.24
N HIS A 176 -7.56 23.93 8.37
CA HIS A 176 -8.40 24.35 9.49
C HIS A 176 -7.83 23.84 10.82
N CYS A 177 -8.26 24.48 11.90
CA CYS A 177 -7.92 24.11 13.25
C CYS A 177 -9.24 24.07 14.05
N PHE A 178 -9.70 22.87 14.42
CA PHE A 178 -10.98 22.64 15.13
C PHE A 178 -12.16 23.44 14.54
N GLY A 179 -12.26 23.49 13.22
CA GLY A 179 -13.28 24.28 12.53
C GLY A 179 -13.14 25.80 12.65
N ALA A 180 -12.09 26.32 13.34
CA ALA A 180 -11.86 27.75 13.46
C ALA A 180 -11.11 28.29 12.23
N LYS A 181 -11.60 29.42 11.70
CA LYS A 181 -10.98 30.19 10.60
C LYS A 181 -10.42 29.33 9.46
N PRO A 182 -11.21 28.40 8.88
CA PRO A 182 -10.73 27.55 7.80
C PRO A 182 -10.29 28.39 6.59
N ARG A 183 -9.16 28.07 5.99
CA ARG A 183 -8.59 28.79 4.86
C ARG A 183 -8.33 27.86 3.69
N ILE A 184 -8.40 28.40 2.46
CA ILE A 184 -8.04 27.72 1.23
C ILE A 184 -7.24 28.67 0.35
N ARG A 185 -5.99 28.28 0.02
CA ARG A 185 -5.23 28.87 -1.08
C ARG A 185 -5.43 28.00 -2.30
N LYS A 186 -5.72 28.59 -3.46
CA LYS A 186 -6.09 27.85 -4.67
C LYS A 186 -5.49 28.46 -5.92
N ILE A 187 -5.00 27.58 -6.79
CA ILE A 187 -4.54 27.87 -8.13
C ILE A 187 -5.51 27.13 -9.08
N ARG A 188 -5.95 27.81 -10.12
CA ARG A 188 -6.94 27.26 -11.06
C ARG A 188 -6.55 27.58 -12.49
N SER A 189 -6.68 26.59 -13.36
CA SER A 189 -6.63 26.78 -14.80
C SER A 189 -7.85 26.12 -15.44
N HIS A 190 -8.35 26.71 -16.54
CA HIS A 190 -9.50 26.19 -17.25
C HIS A 190 -9.45 26.59 -18.71
N PHE A 191 -10.00 25.78 -19.56
CA PHE A 191 -10.15 26.08 -20.96
C PHE A 191 -11.38 26.98 -21.19
N GLY A 192 -11.26 27.99 -22.07
CA GLY A 192 -12.35 28.96 -22.34
C GLY A 192 -12.49 30.07 -21.32
N VAL A 193 -13.33 31.08 -21.62
CA VAL A 193 -13.31 32.37 -20.94
C VAL A 193 -14.09 32.38 -19.61
N PHE A 194 -15.25 31.72 -19.48
CA PHE A 194 -16.12 31.97 -18.30
C PHE A 194 -16.71 30.76 -17.60
N GLY A 195 -16.79 29.58 -18.18
CA GLY A 195 -17.68 28.52 -17.71
C GLY A 195 -17.06 27.42 -16.85
N ASN A 196 -15.86 27.03 -17.22
CA ASN A 196 -15.27 25.76 -16.79
C ASN A 196 -14.44 25.88 -15.52
N LYS A 197 -15.00 26.45 -14.44
CA LYS A 197 -14.24 26.64 -13.18
C LYS A 197 -14.69 25.63 -12.13
N ILE A 198 -13.70 24.98 -11.51
CA ILE A 198 -13.91 24.21 -10.28
C ILE A 198 -13.81 25.14 -9.10
N LEU A 199 -14.78 25.05 -8.21
CA LEU A 199 -14.87 25.83 -6.97
C LEU A 199 -14.77 24.87 -5.79
N ILE A 200 -14.06 25.30 -4.76
CA ILE A 200 -13.88 24.54 -3.51
C ILE A 200 -14.16 25.45 -2.32
N ARG A 201 -14.74 24.88 -1.26
CA ARG A 201 -14.98 25.58 0.01
C ARG A 201 -14.89 24.64 1.20
N TRP A 202 -14.67 25.21 2.37
CA TRP A 202 -14.95 24.58 3.65
C TRP A 202 -16.39 24.79 4.04
N VAL A 203 -16.98 23.76 4.67
CA VAL A 203 -18.29 23.83 5.33
C VAL A 203 -18.08 23.39 6.77
N LYS A 204 -18.47 24.26 7.72
CA LYS A 204 -18.40 23.97 9.15
C LYS A 204 -19.56 23.09 9.58
N SER A 205 -19.28 22.18 10.50
CA SER A 205 -20.34 21.47 11.24
C SER A 205 -21.11 22.47 12.13
N LYS A 206 -22.40 22.21 12.38
CA LYS A 206 -23.22 23.01 13.29
C LYS A 206 -23.01 22.63 14.75
N HIS A 207 -22.64 21.39 15.02
CA HIS A 207 -22.62 20.81 16.36
C HIS A 207 -21.24 20.39 16.81
N GLU A 208 -20.27 20.28 15.88
CA GLU A 208 -18.94 19.77 16.09
C GLU A 208 -17.87 20.80 15.70
N ARG A 209 -16.69 20.71 16.30
CA ARG A 209 -15.53 21.53 15.91
C ARG A 209 -14.84 20.96 14.68
N ALA A 210 -15.64 20.66 13.65
CA ALA A 210 -15.22 19.97 12.45
C ALA A 210 -15.57 20.77 11.19
N CYS A 211 -14.86 20.50 10.11
CA CYS A 211 -15.11 21.03 8.78
C CYS A 211 -15.05 19.94 7.72
N LYS A 212 -15.79 20.10 6.63
CA LYS A 212 -15.65 19.27 5.44
C LYS A 212 -15.38 20.10 4.20
N LEU A 213 -14.67 19.53 3.25
CA LEU A 213 -14.45 20.13 1.94
C LEU A 213 -15.62 19.79 1.01
N GLN A 214 -16.07 20.81 0.29
CA GLN A 214 -17.02 20.65 -0.80
C GLN A 214 -16.46 21.23 -2.09
N VAL A 215 -16.84 20.61 -3.21
CA VAL A 215 -16.47 21.03 -4.55
C VAL A 215 -17.68 21.12 -5.45
N ARG A 216 -17.63 22.02 -6.44
CA ARG A 216 -18.61 22.12 -7.53
C ARG A 216 -17.98 22.72 -8.78
N THR A 217 -18.64 22.58 -9.90
CA THR A 217 -18.41 23.44 -11.07
C THR A 217 -19.15 24.76 -10.91
N ARG A 218 -18.69 25.81 -11.59
CA ARG A 218 -19.37 27.13 -11.57
C ARG A 218 -20.77 27.03 -12.16
N PHE A 219 -20.90 26.32 -13.30
CA PHE A 219 -22.15 26.10 -14.00
C PHE A 219 -22.37 24.59 -14.19
N MET A 220 -23.57 24.23 -14.61
CA MET A 220 -23.88 22.89 -15.07
C MET A 220 -23.21 22.65 -16.42
N LEU A 221 -22.34 21.66 -16.50
CA LEU A 221 -21.55 21.35 -17.70
C LEU A 221 -22.04 20.08 -18.43
N GLY A 222 -22.94 19.32 -17.82
CA GLY A 222 -23.50 18.08 -18.32
C GLY A 222 -23.35 16.94 -17.31
N GLY A 223 -24.28 16.00 -17.33
CA GLY A 223 -24.34 14.89 -16.38
C GLY A 223 -23.25 13.81 -16.60
N ASP A 224 -22.63 13.82 -17.75
CA ASP A 224 -21.59 12.89 -18.18
C ASP A 224 -20.16 13.36 -17.85
N ILE A 225 -20.01 14.61 -17.34
CA ILE A 225 -18.73 15.14 -16.88
C ILE A 225 -18.63 14.98 -15.38
N SER A 226 -17.53 14.39 -14.92
CA SER A 226 -17.23 14.24 -13.50
C SER A 226 -15.98 15.02 -13.12
N ILE A 227 -15.92 15.44 -11.87
CA ILE A 227 -14.72 15.97 -11.23
C ILE A 227 -14.02 14.78 -10.57
N GLN A 228 -12.77 14.56 -10.95
CA GLN A 228 -11.86 13.62 -10.28
C GLN A 228 -11.06 14.40 -9.24
N GLY A 229 -10.98 13.89 -8.03
CA GLY A 229 -10.23 14.51 -6.94
C GLY A 229 -9.18 13.58 -6.37
N SER A 230 -8.06 14.14 -5.95
CA SER A 230 -7.09 13.48 -5.06
C SER A 230 -6.77 14.39 -3.88
N ILE A 231 -6.57 13.80 -2.73
CA ILE A 231 -6.27 14.51 -1.48
C ILE A 231 -5.03 13.88 -0.87
N THR A 232 -4.04 14.72 -0.57
CA THR A 232 -2.87 14.36 0.23
C THR A 232 -3.00 15.05 1.58
N SER A 233 -2.95 14.30 2.67
CA SER A 233 -2.79 14.89 4.00
C SER A 233 -1.34 15.35 4.15
N LEU A 234 -1.15 16.64 4.40
CA LEU A 234 0.13 17.23 4.76
C LEU A 234 0.31 17.24 6.27
N TRP A 235 -0.79 17.30 7.00
CA TRP A 235 -0.88 17.18 8.44
C TRP A 235 -2.28 16.68 8.81
N ASP A 236 -2.32 15.67 9.65
CA ASP A 236 -3.55 15.08 10.16
C ASP A 236 -3.36 14.75 11.64
N ASN A 237 -3.96 15.54 12.50
CA ASN A 237 -3.97 15.30 13.93
C ASN A 237 -5.39 15.51 14.49
N PRO A 238 -6.19 14.44 14.57
CA PRO A 238 -7.57 14.55 15.02
C PRO A 238 -7.68 14.94 16.49
N LEU A 239 -6.81 14.46 17.36
CA LEU A 239 -7.00 14.55 18.81
C LEU A 239 -5.97 15.39 19.56
N MET A 240 -4.89 15.84 18.94
CA MET A 240 -3.80 16.61 19.58
C MET A 240 -3.11 15.88 20.77
N GLU A 241 -3.13 14.55 20.77
CA GLU A 241 -2.67 13.76 21.91
C GLU A 241 -1.15 13.76 22.13
N ASN A 242 -0.35 14.32 21.23
CA ASN A 242 1.11 14.24 21.28
C ASN A 242 1.82 15.57 20.96
N PHE A 243 1.42 16.63 21.64
CA PHE A 243 2.19 17.89 21.70
C PHE A 243 2.69 18.16 23.08
#